data_3050c6fc88ab9147c58d99bc87b40513
#
_entry.id   3050c6fc88ab9147c58d99bc87b40513
#
_cell.length_a   1.000
_cell.length_b   1.000
_cell.length_c   1.000
_cell.angle_alpha   90.00
_cell.angle_beta   90.00
_cell.angle_gamma   90.00
#
_symmetry.space_group_name_H-M   'P 1'
#
loop_
_entity.id
_entity.type
_entity.pdbx_description
1 polymer ?
#
loop_
_entity_poly.entity_id
_entity_poly.type
_entity_poly.pdbx_seq_one_letter_code
_entity_poly.pdbx_strand_id
1 'polypeptide(L)'
;MLSDDSILRRIPVAVAPKQALFVDGIRHAVEIMALAYSRLRETLTAIALDPPTSDSLPKIAPYAFLDAWAMIDAIDRFRMLYLQMPGINFGPPTPGIEPLKTVTQPFRDLRNVADHLSQRADFVVARGSAALGTLTWLTGFKLNPAALWFCTLRPGTIRSKPELRKEPILSKLDWPTDRICLSAGGFEGNLSAIRPHIELRVRHFEEQLKNEFDRLGIADAPAANDVFLRQPYKLAPGQFPGQN
;
A
#
# COMPACT_ATOMS: atom_id res chain seq x y z
N MET A 1 10.84 2.77 -4.60
CA MET A 1 10.22 1.74 -5.44
C MET A 1 10.43 2.00 -6.92
N LEU A 2 9.72 2.87 -7.62
CA LEU A 2 10.04 3.19 -9.02
C LEU A 2 11.02 4.35 -9.09
N SER A 3 12.08 4.20 -9.93
CA SER A 3 12.96 5.30 -10.28
C SER A 3 12.31 6.23 -11.32
N ASP A 4 12.87 7.42 -11.51
CA ASP A 4 12.31 8.37 -12.50
C ASP A 4 12.50 7.90 -13.94
N ASP A 5 13.49 7.04 -14.18
CA ASP A 5 13.79 6.40 -15.46
C ASP A 5 13.14 5.02 -15.64
N SER A 6 12.27 4.60 -14.71
CA SER A 6 11.56 3.32 -14.77
C SER A 6 10.83 3.15 -16.11
N ILE A 7 10.99 1.98 -16.74
CA ILE A 7 10.30 1.63 -17.98
C ILE A 7 8.79 1.61 -17.81
N LEU A 8 8.30 1.38 -16.59
CA LEU A 8 6.86 1.44 -16.26
C LEU A 8 6.27 2.85 -16.42
N ARG A 9 7.11 3.90 -16.38
CA ARG A 9 6.72 5.30 -16.64
C ARG A 9 6.81 5.70 -18.10
N ARG A 10 7.37 4.82 -18.97
CA ARG A 10 7.67 5.12 -20.37
C ARG A 10 7.15 4.02 -21.29
N ILE A 11 5.87 3.69 -21.12
CA ILE A 11 5.23 2.64 -21.93
C ILE A 11 5.12 3.13 -23.37
N PRO A 12 5.73 2.44 -24.37
CA PRO A 12 5.60 2.82 -25.76
C PRO A 12 4.15 2.78 -26.25
N VAL A 13 3.74 3.77 -27.03
CA VAL A 13 2.37 3.85 -27.63
C VAL A 13 2.05 2.67 -28.55
N ALA A 14 3.08 1.95 -29.02
CA ALA A 14 2.95 0.76 -29.86
C ALA A 14 2.58 -0.51 -29.05
N VAL A 15 2.60 -0.47 -27.72
CA VAL A 15 2.19 -1.60 -26.89
C VAL A 15 0.70 -1.86 -27.05
N ALA A 16 0.31 -3.13 -27.17
CA ALA A 16 -1.10 -3.52 -27.32
C ALA A 16 -1.94 -2.92 -26.15
N PRO A 17 -3.12 -2.34 -26.42
CA PRO A 17 -3.89 -1.58 -25.41
C PRO A 17 -4.17 -2.35 -24.13
N LYS A 18 -4.45 -3.65 -24.22
CA LYS A 18 -4.68 -4.48 -23.04
C LYS A 18 -3.41 -4.64 -22.19
N GLN A 19 -2.26 -4.85 -22.82
CA GLN A 19 -0.97 -4.93 -22.11
C GLN A 19 -0.61 -3.57 -21.48
N ALA A 20 -0.77 -2.48 -22.24
CA ALA A 20 -0.54 -1.13 -21.75
C ALA A 20 -1.37 -0.82 -20.48
N LEU A 21 -2.66 -1.18 -20.48
CA LEU A 21 -3.55 -1.04 -19.31
C LEU A 21 -3.01 -1.80 -18.08
N PHE A 22 -2.52 -3.02 -18.27
CA PHE A 22 -1.98 -3.82 -17.17
C PHE A 22 -0.68 -3.24 -16.62
N VAL A 23 0.25 -2.82 -17.51
CA VAL A 23 1.51 -2.19 -17.12
C VAL A 23 1.25 -0.89 -16.37
N ASP A 24 0.37 -0.04 -16.89
CA ASP A 24 -0.03 1.21 -16.25
C ASP A 24 -0.68 0.98 -14.88
N GLY A 25 -1.58 0.02 -14.78
CA GLY A 25 -2.19 -0.37 -13.50
C GLY A 25 -1.17 -0.89 -12.47
N ILE A 26 -0.15 -1.63 -12.91
CA ILE A 26 0.98 -2.08 -12.06
C ILE A 26 1.78 -0.87 -11.60
N ARG A 27 2.13 0.07 -12.51
CA ARG A 27 2.81 1.33 -12.20
C ARG A 27 2.10 2.07 -11.08
N HIS A 28 0.82 2.37 -11.28
CA HIS A 28 0.03 3.11 -10.29
C HIS A 28 -0.11 2.38 -8.96
N ALA A 29 -0.29 1.06 -8.96
CA ALA A 29 -0.34 0.29 -7.73
C ALA A 29 0.96 0.41 -6.93
N VAL A 30 2.12 0.35 -7.59
CA VAL A 30 3.43 0.51 -6.95
C VAL A 30 3.65 1.93 -6.42
N GLU A 31 3.24 2.96 -7.17
CA GLU A 31 3.33 4.35 -6.76
C GLU A 31 2.44 4.67 -5.56
N ILE A 32 1.18 4.18 -5.57
CA ILE A 32 0.25 4.31 -4.44
C ILE A 32 0.82 3.61 -3.20
N MET A 33 1.35 2.40 -3.35
CA MET A 33 2.01 1.68 -2.25
C MET A 33 3.15 2.48 -1.63
N ALA A 34 4.02 3.06 -2.47
CA ALA A 34 5.17 3.85 -2.01
C ALA A 34 4.72 5.09 -1.25
N LEU A 35 3.76 5.84 -1.81
CA LEU A 35 3.21 7.05 -1.21
C LEU A 35 2.49 6.76 0.10
N ALA A 36 1.60 5.78 0.09
CA ALA A 36 0.83 5.40 1.28
C ALA A 36 1.74 4.92 2.41
N TYR A 37 2.76 4.11 2.11
CA TYR A 37 3.72 3.67 3.12
C TYR A 37 4.54 4.82 3.71
N SER A 38 5.01 5.76 2.89
CA SER A 38 5.78 6.93 3.38
C SER A 38 4.94 7.76 4.34
N ARG A 39 3.72 8.13 3.93
CA ARG A 39 2.80 8.93 4.74
C ARG A 39 2.38 8.20 6.03
N LEU A 40 2.07 6.90 5.92
CA LEU A 40 1.75 6.07 7.07
C LEU A 40 2.90 6.05 8.08
N ARG A 41 4.12 5.81 7.60
CA ARG A 41 5.33 5.78 8.42
C ARG A 41 5.57 7.11 9.13
N GLU A 42 5.43 8.22 8.43
CA GLU A 42 5.53 9.58 9.00
C GLU A 42 4.47 9.83 10.07
N THR A 43 3.21 9.50 9.78
CA THR A 43 2.09 9.64 10.72
C THR A 43 2.30 8.80 11.98
N LEU A 44 2.70 7.53 11.82
CA LEU A 44 2.94 6.63 12.96
C LEU A 44 4.17 7.05 13.79
N THR A 45 5.19 7.60 13.14
CA THR A 45 6.35 8.18 13.83
C THR A 45 5.92 9.39 14.66
N ALA A 46 5.14 10.29 14.09
CA ALA A 46 4.63 11.48 14.80
C ALA A 46 3.77 11.09 16.01
N ILE A 47 2.86 10.12 15.85
CA ILE A 47 2.03 9.58 16.94
C ILE A 47 2.89 8.98 18.07
N ALA A 48 3.98 8.31 17.74
CA ALA A 48 4.86 7.71 18.75
C ALA A 48 5.74 8.75 19.48
N LEU A 49 6.12 9.83 18.79
CA LEU A 49 6.90 10.94 19.37
C LEU A 49 6.06 11.82 20.29
N ASP A 50 4.84 12.12 19.87
CA ASP A 50 3.88 12.96 20.59
C ASP A 50 2.54 12.21 20.66
N PRO A 51 2.36 11.34 21.67
CA PRO A 51 1.16 10.53 21.79
C PRO A 51 -0.10 11.39 21.91
N PRO A 52 -1.09 11.18 21.01
CA PRO A 52 -2.30 12.00 20.99
C PRO A 52 -3.13 11.78 22.24
N THR A 53 -3.81 12.84 22.67
CA THR A 53 -4.82 12.78 23.73
C THR A 53 -6.07 12.03 23.25
N SER A 54 -6.95 11.65 24.19
CA SER A 54 -8.26 11.06 23.87
C SER A 54 -9.10 11.90 22.91
N ASP A 55 -8.94 13.24 22.93
CA ASP A 55 -9.70 14.17 22.11
C ASP A 55 -9.10 14.40 20.71
N SER A 56 -7.78 14.25 20.58
CA SER A 56 -7.08 14.39 19.30
C SER A 56 -6.96 13.07 18.54
N LEU A 57 -6.93 11.93 19.23
CA LEU A 57 -6.81 10.61 18.61
C LEU A 57 -7.87 10.31 17.54
N PRO A 58 -9.19 10.60 17.73
CA PRO A 58 -10.21 10.37 16.70
C PRO A 58 -10.01 11.19 15.43
N LYS A 59 -9.25 12.31 15.51
CA LYS A 59 -8.95 13.15 14.34
C LYS A 59 -7.73 12.67 13.57
N ILE A 60 -6.80 12.01 14.24
CA ILE A 60 -5.53 11.55 13.65
C ILE A 60 -5.64 10.11 13.12
N ALA A 61 -6.34 9.23 13.84
CA ALA A 61 -6.47 7.83 13.47
C ALA A 61 -6.94 7.61 12.02
N PRO A 62 -7.96 8.34 11.47
CA PRO A 62 -8.40 8.15 10.10
C PRO A 62 -7.29 8.30 9.05
N TYR A 63 -6.31 9.19 9.24
CA TYR A 63 -5.20 9.37 8.30
C TYR A 63 -4.30 8.13 8.24
N ALA A 64 -3.93 7.58 9.40
CA ALA A 64 -3.13 6.36 9.44
C ALA A 64 -3.86 5.16 8.80
N PHE A 65 -5.16 5.01 9.06
CA PHE A 65 -5.94 3.92 8.47
C PHE A 65 -6.21 4.13 6.98
N LEU A 66 -6.40 5.37 6.52
CA LEU A 66 -6.52 5.68 5.09
C LEU A 66 -5.30 5.18 4.32
N ASP A 67 -4.10 5.50 4.79
CA ASP A 67 -2.87 5.10 4.13
C ASP A 67 -2.61 3.58 4.26
N ALA A 68 -2.92 2.98 5.42
CA ALA A 68 -2.79 1.54 5.59
C ALA A 68 -3.73 0.75 4.64
N TRP A 69 -5.00 1.14 4.54
CA TRP A 69 -5.95 0.50 3.63
C TRP A 69 -5.67 0.80 2.16
N ALA A 70 -5.21 2.01 1.82
CA ALA A 70 -4.75 2.32 0.46
C ALA A 70 -3.58 1.42 0.05
N MET A 71 -2.66 1.12 0.97
CA MET A 71 -1.58 0.18 0.72
C MET A 71 -2.09 -1.25 0.52
N ILE A 72 -3.04 -1.73 1.35
CA ILE A 72 -3.68 -3.05 1.19
C ILE A 72 -4.32 -3.19 -0.19
N ASP A 73 -5.12 -2.21 -0.61
CA ASP A 73 -5.78 -2.22 -1.93
C ASP A 73 -4.76 -2.22 -3.06
N ALA A 74 -3.73 -1.40 -2.96
CA ALA A 74 -2.67 -1.33 -3.97
C ALA A 74 -1.87 -2.64 -4.08
N ILE A 75 -1.58 -3.33 -2.97
CA ILE A 75 -0.93 -4.66 -2.96
C ILE A 75 -1.80 -5.70 -3.67
N ASP A 76 -3.10 -5.76 -3.35
CA ASP A 76 -4.00 -6.74 -4.00
C ASP A 76 -4.18 -6.42 -5.50
N ARG A 77 -4.27 -5.15 -5.86
CA ARG A 77 -4.31 -4.69 -7.25
C ARG A 77 -3.05 -5.07 -8.01
N PHE A 78 -1.86 -4.80 -7.44
CA PHE A 78 -0.58 -5.24 -7.99
C PHE A 78 -0.57 -6.75 -8.20
N ARG A 79 -0.95 -7.53 -7.17
CA ARG A 79 -1.04 -8.99 -7.24
C ARG A 79 -1.90 -9.46 -8.42
N MET A 80 -3.11 -8.91 -8.54
CA MET A 80 -4.06 -9.31 -9.58
C MET A 80 -3.51 -9.02 -10.99
N LEU A 81 -3.00 -7.81 -11.20
CA LEU A 81 -2.46 -7.39 -12.50
C LEU A 81 -1.19 -8.16 -12.86
N TYR A 82 -0.27 -8.31 -11.90
CA TYR A 82 0.97 -9.05 -12.13
C TYR A 82 0.71 -10.51 -12.50
N LEU A 83 -0.14 -11.21 -11.75
CA LEU A 83 -0.43 -12.64 -12.00
C LEU A 83 -1.25 -12.90 -13.26
N GLN A 84 -1.96 -11.90 -13.78
CA GLN A 84 -2.82 -12.01 -14.96
C GLN A 84 -2.29 -11.24 -16.17
N MET A 85 -1.04 -10.77 -16.11
CA MET A 85 -0.41 -10.00 -17.18
C MET A 85 -0.44 -10.77 -18.51
N PRO A 86 -1.10 -10.23 -19.55
CA PRO A 86 -1.20 -10.91 -20.82
C PRO A 86 0.12 -10.88 -21.59
N GLY A 87 0.49 -12.01 -22.20
CA GLY A 87 1.63 -12.11 -23.10
C GLY A 87 3.01 -12.11 -22.45
N ILE A 88 3.11 -11.99 -21.14
CA ILE A 88 4.38 -12.12 -20.40
C ILE A 88 4.34 -13.42 -19.59
N ASN A 89 5.31 -14.29 -19.85
CA ASN A 89 5.53 -15.48 -19.05
C ASN A 89 6.68 -15.22 -18.07
N PHE A 90 6.36 -15.10 -16.81
CA PHE A 90 7.36 -14.86 -15.75
C PHE A 90 8.24 -16.09 -15.45
N GLY A 91 8.05 -17.18 -16.18
CA GLY A 91 8.78 -18.43 -15.93
C GLY A 91 8.42 -19.13 -14.61
N PRO A 92 9.12 -20.21 -14.28
CA PRO A 92 8.93 -20.89 -13.01
C PRO A 92 9.40 -20.01 -11.86
N PRO A 93 8.83 -20.20 -10.64
CA PRO A 93 9.29 -19.49 -9.45
C PRO A 93 10.80 -19.66 -9.23
N THR A 94 11.50 -18.57 -8.99
CA THR A 94 12.94 -18.64 -8.68
C THR A 94 13.16 -19.41 -7.38
N PRO A 95 14.02 -20.42 -7.34
CA PRO A 95 14.31 -21.17 -6.11
C PRO A 95 14.70 -20.24 -4.96
N GLY A 96 14.14 -20.46 -3.77
CA GLY A 96 14.39 -19.63 -2.59
C GLY A 96 13.58 -18.32 -2.52
N ILE A 97 12.81 -17.98 -3.55
CA ILE A 97 11.91 -16.81 -3.54
C ILE A 97 10.48 -17.29 -3.37
N GLU A 98 9.85 -16.87 -2.27
CA GLU A 98 8.47 -17.23 -2.00
C GLU A 98 7.52 -16.69 -3.08
N PRO A 99 6.54 -17.48 -3.58
CA PRO A 99 5.61 -17.05 -4.63
C PRO A 99 4.83 -15.79 -4.26
N LEU A 100 4.62 -14.88 -5.22
CA LEU A 100 3.87 -13.65 -5.00
C LEU A 100 2.47 -13.93 -4.43
N LYS A 101 1.79 -14.96 -4.91
CA LYS A 101 0.46 -15.36 -4.45
C LYS A 101 0.46 -15.67 -2.96
N THR A 102 1.51 -16.30 -2.44
CA THR A 102 1.65 -16.66 -1.02
C THR A 102 1.90 -15.43 -0.16
N VAL A 103 2.92 -14.63 -0.50
CA VAL A 103 3.30 -13.46 0.32
C VAL A 103 2.23 -12.37 0.33
N THR A 104 1.37 -12.31 -0.68
CA THR A 104 0.28 -11.33 -0.76
C THR A 104 -1.08 -11.85 -0.28
N GLN A 105 -1.20 -13.13 0.07
CA GLN A 105 -2.47 -13.71 0.52
C GLN A 105 -3.06 -13.01 1.76
N PRO A 106 -2.28 -12.66 2.79
CA PRO A 106 -2.80 -11.95 3.95
C PRO A 106 -3.47 -10.60 3.61
N PHE A 107 -2.96 -9.90 2.61
CA PHE A 107 -3.51 -8.61 2.16
C PHE A 107 -4.83 -8.77 1.42
N ARG A 108 -4.95 -9.83 0.62
CA ARG A 108 -6.22 -10.19 0.00
C ARG A 108 -7.28 -10.57 1.02
N ASP A 109 -6.90 -11.30 2.06
CA ASP A 109 -7.81 -11.70 3.13
C ASP A 109 -8.28 -10.48 3.94
N LEU A 110 -7.39 -9.54 4.24
CA LEU A 110 -7.72 -8.25 4.84
C LEU A 110 -8.69 -7.45 3.96
N ARG A 111 -8.42 -7.33 2.65
CA ARG A 111 -9.32 -6.65 1.72
C ARG A 111 -10.71 -7.28 1.69
N ASN A 112 -10.78 -8.62 1.64
CA ASN A 112 -12.06 -9.34 1.68
C ASN A 112 -12.86 -9.08 2.98
N VAL A 113 -12.18 -8.85 4.12
CA VAL A 113 -12.85 -8.44 5.36
C VAL A 113 -13.44 -7.05 5.23
N ALA A 114 -12.70 -6.10 4.66
CA ALA A 114 -13.16 -4.72 4.48
C ALA A 114 -14.33 -4.63 3.49
N ASP A 115 -14.21 -5.28 2.32
CA ASP A 115 -15.23 -5.29 1.27
C ASP A 115 -16.56 -5.92 1.74
N HIS A 116 -16.49 -6.86 2.67
CA HIS A 116 -17.63 -7.61 3.19
C HIS A 116 -17.92 -7.35 4.68
N LEU A 117 -17.52 -6.18 5.21
CA LEU A 117 -17.60 -5.86 6.63
C LEU A 117 -19.04 -6.00 7.17
N SER A 118 -20.06 -5.50 6.45
CA SER A 118 -21.46 -5.60 6.85
C SER A 118 -21.96 -7.04 6.93
N GLN A 119 -21.50 -7.91 6.03
CA GLN A 119 -21.86 -9.34 5.99
C GLN A 119 -21.10 -10.16 7.04
N ARG A 120 -19.94 -9.66 7.49
CA ARG A 120 -19.05 -10.32 8.44
C ARG A 120 -19.01 -9.65 9.82
N ALA A 121 -19.98 -8.77 10.12
CA ALA A 121 -19.98 -8.00 11.36
C ALA A 121 -19.88 -8.89 12.60
N ASP A 122 -20.67 -9.95 12.68
CA ASP A 122 -20.65 -10.89 13.81
C ASP A 122 -19.29 -11.60 13.96
N PHE A 123 -18.67 -11.96 12.85
CA PHE A 123 -17.35 -12.57 12.82
C PHE A 123 -16.25 -11.57 13.29
N VAL A 124 -16.33 -10.32 12.87
CA VAL A 124 -15.40 -9.27 13.28
C VAL A 124 -15.55 -8.96 14.78
N VAL A 125 -16.81 -8.85 15.25
CA VAL A 125 -17.13 -8.63 16.67
C VAL A 125 -16.66 -9.79 17.54
N ALA A 126 -16.92 -11.04 17.14
CA ALA A 126 -16.51 -12.23 17.88
C ALA A 126 -14.97 -12.32 18.06
N ARG A 127 -14.20 -11.72 17.16
CA ARG A 127 -12.74 -11.60 17.26
C ARG A 127 -12.27 -10.33 17.96
N GLY A 128 -13.19 -9.56 18.52
CA GLY A 128 -12.87 -8.30 19.18
C GLY A 128 -12.16 -7.30 18.26
N SER A 129 -12.34 -7.38 16.94
CA SER A 129 -11.73 -6.46 15.97
C SER A 129 -12.53 -5.17 15.84
N ALA A 130 -11.83 -4.05 15.62
CA ALA A 130 -12.45 -2.77 15.25
C ALA A 130 -12.80 -2.76 13.75
N ALA A 131 -13.73 -1.91 13.33
CA ALA A 131 -14.16 -1.78 11.94
C ALA A 131 -12.99 -1.46 10.98
N LEU A 132 -12.08 -0.58 11.40
CA LEU A 132 -10.87 -0.25 10.65
C LEU A 132 -9.69 -1.19 10.97
N GLY A 133 -9.86 -2.13 11.92
CA GLY A 133 -8.79 -3.00 12.38
C GLY A 133 -7.92 -2.37 13.47
N THR A 134 -6.71 -2.89 13.59
CA THR A 134 -5.69 -2.45 14.55
C THR A 134 -4.36 -2.32 13.84
N LEU A 135 -3.72 -1.16 13.97
CA LEU A 135 -2.34 -0.94 13.54
C LEU A 135 -1.40 -1.21 14.72
N THR A 136 -0.33 -1.94 14.46
CA THR A 136 0.78 -2.12 15.40
C THR A 136 2.09 -1.83 14.68
N TRP A 137 3.05 -1.23 15.38
CA TRP A 137 4.35 -0.89 14.81
C TRP A 137 5.42 -0.73 15.86
N LEU A 138 6.68 -0.68 15.42
CA LEU A 138 7.83 -0.32 16.24
C LEU A 138 8.34 1.05 15.83
N THR A 139 8.61 1.91 16.81
CA THR A 139 9.31 3.17 16.59
C THR A 139 10.52 3.26 17.52
N GLY A 140 11.68 3.52 16.93
CA GLY A 140 12.91 3.70 17.67
C GLY A 140 13.41 5.13 17.58
N PHE A 141 13.95 5.63 18.68
CA PHE A 141 14.58 6.93 18.75
C PHE A 141 16.06 6.78 19.08
N LYS A 142 16.92 7.43 18.32
CA LYS A 142 18.36 7.51 18.57
C LYS A 142 18.65 8.57 19.64
N LEU A 143 17.97 8.42 20.78
CA LEU A 143 18.23 9.24 21.97
C LEU A 143 19.39 8.63 22.78
N ASN A 144 19.82 9.29 23.82
CA ASN A 144 20.75 8.74 24.80
C ASN A 144 20.06 8.62 26.16
N PRO A 145 19.64 7.40 26.62
CA PRO A 145 19.76 6.11 25.92
C PRO A 145 18.79 5.94 24.75
N ALA A 146 19.13 5.07 23.80
CA ALA A 146 18.23 4.75 22.69
C ALA A 146 16.95 4.10 23.24
N ALA A 147 15.80 4.51 22.69
CA ALA A 147 14.50 4.00 23.11
C ALA A 147 13.78 3.33 21.91
N LEU A 148 13.13 2.19 22.19
CA LEU A 148 12.31 1.45 21.24
C LEU A 148 10.90 1.28 21.84
N TRP A 149 9.89 1.69 21.08
CA TRP A 149 8.49 1.62 21.47
C TRP A 149 7.71 0.70 20.58
N PHE A 150 6.98 -0.22 21.18
CA PHE A 150 5.92 -0.96 20.50
C PHE A 150 4.62 -0.18 20.67
N CYS A 151 4.04 0.24 19.54
CA CYS A 151 2.85 1.06 19.52
C CYS A 151 1.65 0.29 18.97
N THR A 152 0.47 0.61 19.47
CA THR A 152 -0.81 0.06 19.00
C THR A 152 -1.80 1.19 18.82
N LEU A 153 -2.42 1.27 17.63
CA LEU A 153 -3.52 2.18 17.33
C LEU A 153 -4.76 1.38 16.95
N ARG A 154 -5.82 1.54 17.73
CA ARG A 154 -7.09 0.84 17.53
C ARG A 154 -8.25 1.82 17.71
N PRO A 155 -8.86 2.30 16.63
CA PRO A 155 -10.03 3.15 16.69
C PRO A 155 -11.29 2.32 16.96
N GLY A 156 -12.29 2.96 17.52
CA GLY A 156 -13.63 2.38 17.67
C GLY A 156 -14.08 2.17 19.09
N THR A 157 -15.30 1.68 19.23
CA THR A 157 -16.04 1.57 20.51
C THR A 157 -15.90 0.21 21.19
N ILE A 158 -15.15 -0.73 20.61
CA ILE A 158 -14.99 -2.09 21.17
C ILE A 158 -14.13 -2.02 22.43
N ARG A 159 -14.68 -2.48 23.55
CA ARG A 159 -14.08 -2.36 24.89
C ARG A 159 -13.06 -3.45 25.24
N SER A 160 -12.64 -4.29 24.31
CA SER A 160 -11.60 -5.28 24.61
C SER A 160 -10.25 -4.60 24.77
N LYS A 161 -9.52 -4.94 25.84
CA LYS A 161 -8.14 -4.46 26.01
C LYS A 161 -7.27 -5.03 24.89
N PRO A 162 -6.40 -4.19 24.28
CA PRO A 162 -5.41 -4.72 23.35
C PRO A 162 -4.49 -5.69 24.09
N GLU A 163 -4.26 -6.87 23.50
CA GLU A 163 -3.26 -7.77 24.02
C GLU A 163 -1.88 -7.19 23.73
N LEU A 164 -1.08 -7.07 24.78
CA LEU A 164 0.33 -6.76 24.64
C LEU A 164 1.02 -7.93 23.96
N ARG A 165 1.53 -7.73 22.75
CA ARG A 165 2.33 -8.76 22.08
C ARG A 165 3.62 -9.00 22.86
N LYS A 166 4.04 -10.26 22.93
CA LYS A 166 5.37 -10.62 23.42
C LYS A 166 6.42 -9.91 22.54
N GLU A 167 7.49 -9.47 23.18
CA GLU A 167 8.57 -8.73 22.50
C GLU A 167 9.05 -9.48 21.26
N PRO A 168 9.07 -8.82 20.10
CA PRO A 168 9.64 -9.42 18.90
C PRO A 168 11.15 -9.53 19.04
N ILE A 169 11.73 -10.66 18.61
CA ILE A 169 13.17 -10.78 18.44
C ILE A 169 13.58 -9.85 17.29
N LEU A 170 14.35 -8.83 17.60
CA LEU A 170 14.77 -7.81 16.65
C LEU A 170 16.05 -8.21 15.96
N SER A 171 16.00 -8.52 14.67
CA SER A 171 17.19 -8.75 13.85
C SER A 171 17.68 -7.45 13.18
N LYS A 172 16.76 -6.60 12.69
CA LYS A 172 17.04 -5.34 12.02
C LYS A 172 15.79 -4.47 12.02
N LEU A 173 15.97 -3.17 12.24
CA LEU A 173 14.90 -2.16 12.11
C LEU A 173 15.27 -1.12 11.07
N ASP A 174 14.30 -0.70 10.29
CA ASP A 174 14.39 0.48 9.46
C ASP A 174 13.91 1.70 10.28
N TRP A 175 14.86 2.59 10.62
CA TRP A 175 14.61 3.73 11.48
C TRP A 175 13.85 4.86 10.75
N PRO A 176 12.98 5.65 11.44
CA PRO A 176 12.60 5.52 12.85
C PRO A 176 11.47 4.50 13.11
N THR A 177 10.59 4.22 12.12
CA THR A 177 9.41 3.38 12.27
C THR A 177 9.42 2.21 11.29
N ASP A 178 9.16 1.01 11.79
CA ASP A 178 9.16 -0.23 11.04
C ASP A 178 8.18 -1.25 11.64
N ARG A 179 8.09 -2.43 11.00
CA ARG A 179 7.21 -3.55 11.40
C ARG A 179 5.76 -3.13 11.54
N ILE A 180 5.32 -2.29 10.61
CA ILE A 180 3.94 -1.83 10.57
C ILE A 180 3.05 -2.99 10.13
N CYS A 181 2.13 -3.41 11.01
CA CYS A 181 1.15 -4.45 10.73
C CYS A 181 -0.26 -3.88 10.84
N LEU A 182 -1.13 -4.27 9.91
CA LEU A 182 -2.58 -4.07 10.02
C LEU A 182 -3.24 -5.43 10.29
N SER A 183 -4.08 -5.49 11.32
CA SER A 183 -4.89 -6.67 11.61
C SER A 183 -6.38 -6.31 11.64
N ALA A 184 -7.21 -7.11 10.95
CA ALA A 184 -8.66 -6.96 10.93
C ALA A 184 -9.33 -8.33 10.72
N GLY A 185 -10.43 -8.60 11.43
CA GLY A 185 -11.22 -9.81 11.25
C GLY A 185 -10.43 -11.12 11.43
N GLY A 186 -9.36 -11.12 12.23
CA GLY A 186 -8.51 -12.29 12.48
C GLY A 186 -7.41 -12.52 11.44
N PHE A 187 -7.27 -11.64 10.44
CA PHE A 187 -6.15 -11.62 9.50
C PHE A 187 -5.17 -10.52 9.86
N GLU A 188 -3.91 -10.69 9.46
CA GLU A 188 -2.86 -9.72 9.69
C GLU A 188 -1.93 -9.64 8.47
N GLY A 189 -1.60 -8.42 8.06
CA GLY A 189 -0.64 -8.13 7.00
C GLY A 189 0.49 -7.23 7.52
N ASN A 190 1.73 -7.64 7.30
CA ASN A 190 2.91 -6.83 7.63
C ASN A 190 3.27 -5.94 6.44
N LEU A 191 2.89 -4.66 6.53
CA LEU A 191 3.07 -3.64 5.49
C LEU A 191 4.55 -3.31 5.25
N SER A 192 5.41 -3.45 6.26
CA SER A 192 6.85 -3.24 6.10
C SER A 192 7.49 -4.43 5.38
N ALA A 193 7.18 -5.65 5.78
CA ALA A 193 7.82 -6.86 5.26
C ALA A 193 7.44 -7.17 3.80
N ILE A 194 6.27 -6.76 3.32
CA ILE A 194 5.85 -7.03 1.94
C ILE A 194 6.64 -6.20 0.91
N ARG A 195 7.17 -5.02 1.27
CA ARG A 195 7.83 -4.10 0.36
C ARG A 195 8.99 -4.71 -0.42
N PRO A 196 10.00 -5.35 0.22
CA PRO A 196 11.08 -6.01 -0.51
C PRO A 196 10.60 -7.05 -1.52
N HIS A 197 9.52 -7.77 -1.19
CA HIS A 197 8.93 -8.76 -2.10
C HIS A 197 8.32 -8.12 -3.34
N ILE A 198 7.65 -6.97 -3.19
CA ILE A 198 7.10 -6.22 -4.33
C ILE A 198 8.22 -5.61 -5.15
N GLU A 199 9.22 -4.97 -4.51
CA GLU A 199 10.36 -4.34 -5.20
C GLU A 199 11.15 -5.34 -6.05
N LEU A 200 11.34 -6.56 -5.55
CA LEU A 200 11.98 -7.63 -6.32
C LEU A 200 11.17 -7.99 -7.58
N ARG A 201 9.84 -8.09 -7.47
CA ARG A 201 8.96 -8.41 -8.62
C ARG A 201 8.88 -7.27 -9.61
N VAL A 202 8.88 -6.03 -9.14
CA VAL A 202 8.91 -4.85 -10.00
C VAL A 202 10.18 -4.84 -10.84
N ARG A 203 11.36 -5.03 -10.22
CA ARG A 203 12.63 -5.09 -10.95
C ARG A 203 12.63 -6.20 -12.00
N HIS A 204 12.19 -7.40 -11.62
CA HIS A 204 12.08 -8.51 -12.57
C HIS A 204 11.11 -8.20 -13.72
N PHE A 205 10.00 -7.54 -13.42
CA PHE A 205 9.02 -7.14 -14.43
C PHE A 205 9.58 -6.08 -15.38
N GLU A 206 10.31 -5.09 -14.87
CA GLU A 206 11.00 -4.09 -15.70
C GLU A 206 12.02 -4.72 -16.64
N GLU A 207 12.80 -5.70 -16.16
CA GLU A 207 13.73 -6.48 -17.00
C GLU A 207 13.00 -7.23 -18.11
N GLN A 208 11.88 -7.90 -17.79
CA GLN A 208 11.08 -8.63 -18.79
C GLN A 208 10.47 -7.68 -19.82
N LEU A 209 9.95 -6.53 -19.40
CA LEU A 209 9.40 -5.52 -20.32
C LEU A 209 10.48 -4.96 -21.23
N LYS A 210 11.66 -4.65 -20.70
CA LYS A 210 12.78 -4.17 -21.50
C LYS A 210 13.15 -5.17 -22.59
N ASN A 211 13.34 -6.42 -22.23
CA ASN A 211 13.66 -7.49 -23.18
C ASN A 211 12.59 -7.64 -24.25
N GLU A 212 11.31 -7.53 -23.87
CA GLU A 212 10.18 -7.64 -24.79
C GLU A 212 10.09 -6.43 -25.74
N PHE A 213 10.32 -5.22 -25.25
CA PHE A 213 10.33 -4.01 -26.09
C PHE A 213 11.50 -4.01 -27.08
N ASP A 214 12.68 -4.45 -26.64
CA ASP A 214 13.85 -4.63 -27.51
C ASP A 214 13.56 -5.70 -28.60
N ARG A 215 12.97 -6.83 -28.22
CA ARG A 215 12.57 -7.91 -29.14
C ARG A 215 11.55 -7.46 -30.20
N LEU A 216 10.64 -6.58 -29.80
CA LEU A 216 9.61 -6.01 -30.69
C LEU A 216 10.10 -4.81 -31.50
N GLY A 217 11.30 -4.29 -31.22
CA GLY A 217 11.84 -3.09 -31.88
C GLY A 217 11.05 -1.81 -31.54
N ILE A 218 10.44 -1.73 -30.35
CA ILE A 218 9.63 -0.59 -29.93
C ILE A 218 10.23 0.16 -28.74
N ALA A 219 11.42 -0.20 -28.31
CA ALA A 219 12.08 0.41 -27.14
C ALA A 219 12.25 1.93 -27.29
N ASP A 220 12.54 2.42 -28.51
CA ASP A 220 12.71 3.84 -28.82
C ASP A 220 11.43 4.54 -29.30
N ALA A 221 10.29 3.84 -29.30
CA ALA A 221 9.02 4.44 -29.70
C ALA A 221 8.56 5.50 -28.70
N PRO A 222 7.79 6.53 -29.15
CA PRO A 222 7.22 7.52 -28.24
C PRO A 222 6.45 6.88 -27.09
N ALA A 223 6.70 7.37 -25.87
CA ALA A 223 5.97 6.90 -24.68
C ALA A 223 4.58 7.52 -24.62
N ALA A 224 3.62 6.74 -24.09
CA ALA A 224 2.35 7.27 -23.65
C ALA A 224 2.55 8.19 -22.44
N ASN A 225 1.76 9.27 -22.36
CA ASN A 225 1.85 10.25 -21.28
C ASN A 225 0.52 10.33 -20.54
N ASP A 226 0.60 10.65 -19.24
CA ASP A 226 -0.56 11.05 -18.47
C ASP A 226 -1.13 12.37 -19.05
N VAL A 227 -2.46 12.49 -19.11
CA VAL A 227 -3.13 13.64 -19.72
C VAL A 227 -3.87 14.43 -18.64
N PHE A 228 -3.57 15.72 -18.57
CA PHE A 228 -4.36 16.70 -17.82
C PHE A 228 -5.01 17.68 -18.78
N LEU A 229 -6.34 17.76 -18.76
CA LEU A 229 -7.10 18.69 -19.55
C LEU A 229 -7.82 19.69 -18.64
N ARG A 230 -7.67 20.99 -18.94
CA ARG A 230 -8.41 22.06 -18.28
C ARG A 230 -9.23 22.80 -19.31
N GLN A 231 -10.55 22.78 -19.11
CA GLN A 231 -11.49 23.47 -19.99
C GLN A 231 -12.22 24.57 -19.20
N PRO A 232 -12.25 25.82 -19.69
CA PRO A 232 -13.00 26.89 -19.05
C PRO A 232 -14.50 26.60 -19.15
N TYR A 233 -15.20 26.73 -18.03
CA TYR A 233 -16.66 26.62 -17.96
C TYR A 233 -17.25 28.02 -17.85
N LYS A 234 -18.20 28.37 -18.71
CA LYS A 234 -18.98 29.62 -18.56
C LYS A 234 -20.11 29.35 -17.56
N LEU A 235 -20.04 29.99 -16.41
CA LEU A 235 -21.15 30.01 -15.47
C LEU A 235 -22.19 31.04 -15.92
N ALA A 236 -23.46 30.73 -15.75
CA ALA A 236 -24.52 31.70 -15.94
C ALA A 236 -24.41 32.83 -14.89
N PRO A 237 -24.80 34.08 -15.22
CA PRO A 237 -24.80 35.16 -14.26
C PRO A 237 -25.56 34.80 -13.00
N GLY A 238 -24.98 35.07 -11.81
CA GLY A 238 -25.60 34.77 -10.50
C GLY A 238 -25.30 33.40 -9.92
N GLN A 239 -24.49 32.55 -10.56
CA GLN A 239 -24.11 31.21 -10.04
C GLN A 239 -22.84 31.17 -9.18
N PHE A 240 -22.19 32.31 -8.91
CA PHE A 240 -21.07 32.36 -7.98
C PHE A 240 -21.59 32.46 -6.54
N PRO A 241 -21.21 31.52 -5.62
CA PRO A 241 -21.48 31.70 -4.21
C PRO A 241 -20.78 32.97 -3.70
N GLY A 242 -21.53 33.94 -3.18
CA GLY A 242 -20.99 35.15 -2.56
C GLY A 242 -21.09 36.45 -3.36
N GLN A 243 -21.84 36.50 -4.46
CA GLN A 243 -22.21 37.75 -5.16
C GLN A 243 -23.69 38.10 -4.90
N ASN A 244 -24.04 38.31 -3.63
CA ASN A 244 -25.27 39.02 -3.21
C ASN A 244 -24.85 40.22 -2.39
#